data_6416ae11843aff8e2c04f9e5c34d4569
#
_entry.id   6416ae11843aff8e2c04f9e5c34d4569
#
_cell.length_a   1.000
_cell.length_b   1.000
_cell.length_c   1.000
_cell.angle_alpha   90.00
_cell.angle_beta   90.00
_cell.angle_gamma   90.00
#
_symmetry.space_group_name_H-M   'P 1'
#
loop_
_entity.id
_entity.type
_entity.pdbx_description
1 polymer ?
#
loop_
_entity_poly.entity_id
_entity_poly.type
_entity_poly.pdbx_seq_one_letter_code
_entity_poly.pdbx_strand_id
1 'polypeptide(L)'
;MTDEVAALDQDQDSDYDGAWKEALRRFLREFLAKYFPLVYAAIDWTHEPEWCDKELSQVIGQAGKRNRQVDVLVKVRLLSGQEQWILVHLEIQSSYEEAFASRISLYNAGIYWICQRRVLTLAVLADLRRGWAPDEDLFQVGPFEYRLKFPVCKLIDHLDTDWRDDYSLPALLARAQIDALRTAGDALGRYRAKRNLVLGLYDLGYTEQQVREIFLLVDWMMHLRIDLEKQLTREIVEFEEARKMPYITSVERFAEARGEARGEARGRTSVLLSQLA
;
A
#
# COMPACT_ATOMS: atom_id res chain seq x y z
N MET A 1 27.76 5.46 25.30
CA MET A 1 27.70 4.34 24.33
C MET A 1 26.30 3.70 24.23
N THR A 2 25.26 4.33 24.74
CA THR A 2 23.87 3.84 24.73
C THR A 2 22.92 4.73 23.92
N ASP A 3 23.32 5.94 23.54
CA ASP A 3 22.45 6.86 22.79
C ASP A 3 22.65 6.81 21.27
N GLU A 4 23.75 6.22 20.80
CA GLU A 4 24.08 6.13 19.37
C GLU A 4 23.40 4.93 18.67
N VAL A 5 23.01 3.91 19.43
CA VAL A 5 22.26 2.74 18.89
C VAL A 5 20.78 3.02 18.75
N ALA A 6 20.23 3.93 19.57
CA ALA A 6 18.82 4.34 19.47
C ALA A 6 18.54 5.29 18.31
N ALA A 7 19.57 6.00 17.81
CA ALA A 7 19.42 6.93 16.67
C ALA A 7 19.41 6.22 15.29
N LEU A 8 19.87 4.97 15.20
CA LEU A 8 19.90 4.21 13.94
C LEU A 8 18.57 3.52 13.61
N ASP A 9 17.62 3.47 14.56
CA ASP A 9 16.30 2.84 14.37
C ASP A 9 15.19 3.83 13.98
N GLN A 10 15.52 5.13 13.90
CA GLN A 10 14.54 6.18 13.55
C GLN A 10 14.51 6.57 12.06
N ASP A 11 15.37 6.01 11.22
CA ASP A 11 15.57 6.50 9.85
C ASP A 11 15.11 5.54 8.74
N GLN A 12 14.32 4.51 9.08
CA GLN A 12 13.59 3.73 8.08
C GLN A 12 12.08 3.83 8.32
N ASP A 13 11.57 5.02 8.18
CA ASP A 13 10.16 5.26 7.96
C ASP A 13 9.79 4.59 6.63
N SER A 14 9.35 3.35 6.72
CA SER A 14 8.90 2.56 5.58
C SER A 14 7.86 3.39 4.85
N ASP A 15 8.08 3.67 3.56
CA ASP A 15 7.12 4.40 2.72
C ASP A 15 5.94 3.47 2.38
N TYR A 16 5.20 3.07 3.43
CA TYR A 16 3.98 2.27 3.27
C TYR A 16 2.97 2.96 2.37
N ASP A 17 2.95 4.29 2.40
CA ASP A 17 2.03 5.11 1.62
C ASP A 17 2.24 4.89 0.12
N GLY A 18 3.48 4.92 -0.33
CA GLY A 18 3.83 4.67 -1.73
C GLY A 18 3.48 3.26 -2.17
N ALA A 19 3.82 2.26 -1.34
CA ALA A 19 3.53 0.86 -1.64
C ALA A 19 2.02 0.60 -1.76
N TRP A 20 1.21 1.15 -0.85
CA TRP A 20 -0.24 1.00 -0.91
C TRP A 20 -0.89 1.76 -2.07
N LYS A 21 -0.42 2.96 -2.39
CA LYS A 21 -0.88 3.69 -3.59
C LYS A 21 -0.65 2.89 -4.85
N GLU A 22 0.55 2.34 -5.00
CA GLU A 22 0.88 1.50 -6.14
C GLU A 22 0.05 0.20 -6.16
N ALA A 23 -0.13 -0.44 -4.99
CA ALA A 23 -0.96 -1.63 -4.86
C ALA A 23 -2.41 -1.37 -5.24
N LEU A 24 -3.01 -0.27 -4.75
CA LEU A 24 -4.38 0.11 -5.10
C LEU A 24 -4.51 0.45 -6.59
N ARG A 25 -3.52 1.09 -7.20
CA ARG A 25 -3.53 1.39 -8.64
C ARG A 25 -3.53 0.13 -9.49
N ARG A 26 -2.79 -0.89 -9.08
CA ARG A 26 -2.70 -2.16 -9.82
C ARG A 26 -3.86 -3.09 -9.56
N PHE A 27 -4.36 -3.13 -8.33
CA PHE A 27 -5.27 -4.16 -7.83
C PHE A 27 -6.55 -3.58 -7.21
N LEU A 28 -7.01 -2.40 -7.66
CA LEU A 28 -8.22 -1.75 -7.14
C LEU A 28 -9.43 -2.66 -7.23
N ARG A 29 -9.58 -3.35 -8.36
CA ARG A 29 -10.71 -4.24 -8.63
C ARG A 29 -10.76 -5.38 -7.64
N GLU A 30 -9.64 -6.07 -7.46
CA GLU A 30 -9.49 -7.19 -6.53
C GLU A 30 -9.65 -6.73 -5.08
N PHE A 31 -9.10 -5.56 -4.77
CA PHE A 31 -9.19 -4.95 -3.45
C PHE A 31 -10.64 -4.63 -3.08
N LEU A 32 -11.40 -3.97 -3.97
CA LEU A 32 -12.81 -3.67 -3.74
C LEU A 32 -13.66 -4.94 -3.71
N ALA A 33 -13.38 -5.93 -4.57
CA ALA A 33 -14.08 -7.20 -4.56
C ALA A 33 -13.96 -7.92 -3.22
N LYS A 34 -12.77 -7.87 -2.62
CA LYS A 34 -12.50 -8.53 -1.34
C LYS A 34 -13.06 -7.78 -0.14
N TYR A 35 -12.74 -6.50 -0.03
CA TYR A 35 -12.98 -5.73 1.19
C TYR A 35 -14.25 -4.88 1.15
N PHE A 36 -14.76 -4.57 -0.04
CA PHE A 36 -15.97 -3.78 -0.23
C PHE A 36 -16.88 -4.37 -1.32
N PRO A 37 -17.33 -5.63 -1.16
CA PRO A 37 -18.02 -6.37 -2.23
C PRO A 37 -19.31 -5.69 -2.74
N LEU A 38 -20.03 -4.97 -1.89
CA LEU A 38 -21.22 -4.22 -2.32
C LEU A 38 -20.86 -3.02 -3.21
N VAL A 39 -19.74 -2.36 -2.93
CA VAL A 39 -19.23 -1.27 -3.77
C VAL A 39 -18.72 -1.84 -5.08
N TYR A 40 -17.93 -2.92 -5.03
CA TYR A 40 -17.44 -3.62 -6.21
C TYR A 40 -18.59 -4.01 -7.16
N ALA A 41 -19.68 -4.59 -6.62
CA ALA A 41 -20.82 -5.04 -7.40
C ALA A 41 -21.61 -3.89 -8.06
N ALA A 42 -21.48 -2.67 -7.56
CA ALA A 42 -22.16 -1.50 -8.13
C ALA A 42 -21.37 -0.84 -9.28
N ILE A 43 -20.09 -1.17 -9.45
CA ILE A 43 -19.20 -0.56 -10.45
C ILE A 43 -19.29 -1.29 -11.79
N ASP A 44 -19.37 -0.54 -12.86
CA ASP A 44 -19.26 -1.03 -14.23
C ASP A 44 -17.78 -1.17 -14.63
N TRP A 45 -17.25 -2.35 -14.43
CA TRP A 45 -15.85 -2.70 -14.72
C TRP A 45 -15.52 -2.88 -16.21
N THR A 46 -16.46 -2.58 -17.10
CA THR A 46 -16.18 -2.48 -18.53
C THR A 46 -15.52 -1.15 -18.89
N HIS A 47 -15.52 -0.21 -17.94
CA HIS A 47 -14.86 1.09 -18.04
C HIS A 47 -13.69 1.15 -17.07
N GLU A 48 -12.54 1.65 -17.57
CA GLU A 48 -11.36 1.83 -16.73
C GLU A 48 -11.59 2.96 -15.72
N PRO A 49 -11.18 2.77 -14.44
CA PRO A 49 -11.20 3.82 -13.44
C PRO A 49 -10.29 5.00 -13.80
N GLU A 50 -10.76 6.22 -13.57
CA GLU A 50 -9.97 7.44 -13.78
C GLU A 50 -9.38 7.93 -12.45
N TRP A 51 -8.06 8.07 -12.38
CA TRP A 51 -7.35 8.52 -11.19
C TRP A 51 -7.35 10.04 -11.08
N CYS A 52 -7.75 10.54 -9.90
CA CYS A 52 -7.99 11.96 -9.63
C CYS A 52 -6.99 12.52 -8.61
N ASP A 53 -5.69 12.26 -8.80
CA ASP A 53 -4.62 12.66 -7.86
C ASP A 53 -4.48 14.17 -7.72
N LYS A 54 -4.77 14.92 -8.76
CA LYS A 54 -4.66 16.40 -8.76
C LYS A 54 -5.69 17.03 -7.84
N GLU A 55 -6.93 16.56 -7.91
CA GLU A 55 -8.05 17.01 -7.09
C GLU A 55 -7.79 16.67 -5.63
N LEU A 56 -7.34 15.45 -5.37
CA LEU A 56 -6.97 15.00 -4.03
C LEU A 56 -5.83 15.84 -3.44
N SER A 57 -4.79 16.12 -4.21
CA SER A 57 -3.64 16.93 -3.78
C SER A 57 -4.04 18.35 -3.40
N GLN A 58 -5.04 18.93 -4.06
CA GLN A 58 -5.57 20.27 -3.73
C GLN A 58 -6.27 20.26 -2.36
N VAL A 59 -7.04 19.21 -2.06
CA VAL A 59 -7.73 19.06 -0.77
C VAL A 59 -6.73 18.88 0.36
N ILE A 60 -5.78 17.95 0.21
CA ILE A 60 -4.76 17.64 1.22
C ILE A 60 -3.86 18.85 1.48
N GLY A 61 -3.49 19.58 0.43
CA GLY A 61 -2.67 20.78 0.57
C GLY A 61 -3.31 21.88 1.42
N GLN A 62 -4.64 21.97 1.43
CA GLN A 62 -5.40 22.92 2.26
C GLN A 62 -5.57 22.43 3.71
N ALA A 63 -5.62 21.11 3.93
CA ALA A 63 -5.83 20.52 5.27
C ALA A 63 -4.58 20.46 6.16
N GLY A 64 -3.41 20.83 5.64
CA GLY A 64 -2.14 20.88 6.39
C GLY A 64 -1.40 19.54 6.43
N LYS A 65 -0.09 19.59 6.18
CA LYS A 65 0.83 18.47 5.92
C LYS A 65 1.08 17.50 7.08
N ARG A 66 0.16 17.21 7.95
CA ARG A 66 0.50 16.54 9.23
C ARG A 66 0.39 15.02 9.30
N ASN A 67 -0.17 14.32 8.31
CA ASN A 67 -0.25 12.86 8.41
C ASN A 67 0.09 12.16 7.09
N ARG A 68 0.92 11.14 7.18
CA ARG A 68 1.21 10.19 6.13
C ARG A 68 0.00 9.28 5.96
N GLN A 69 -0.76 9.49 4.91
CA GLN A 69 -1.97 8.73 4.60
C GLN A 69 -1.95 8.31 3.16
N VAL A 70 -2.29 7.07 2.92
CA VAL A 70 -2.53 6.60 1.57
C VAL A 70 -3.94 6.98 1.20
N ASP A 71 -4.08 8.13 0.57
CA ASP A 71 -5.35 8.51 -0.01
C ASP A 71 -5.29 8.30 -1.51
N VAL A 72 -6.29 7.67 -2.06
CA VAL A 72 -6.51 7.59 -3.51
C VAL A 72 -7.92 8.05 -3.81
N LEU A 73 -8.04 8.87 -4.84
CA LEU A 73 -9.32 9.31 -5.36
C LEU A 73 -9.47 8.77 -6.77
N VAL A 74 -10.52 8.02 -6.99
CA VAL A 74 -10.79 7.41 -8.28
C VAL A 74 -12.23 7.67 -8.70
N LYS A 75 -12.42 8.02 -9.97
CA LYS A 75 -13.72 8.14 -10.59
C LYS A 75 -14.05 6.83 -11.30
N VAL A 76 -15.21 6.28 -11.01
CA VAL A 76 -15.72 5.07 -11.63
C VAL A 76 -17.11 5.32 -12.22
N ARG A 77 -17.50 4.48 -13.17
CA ARG A 77 -18.85 4.42 -13.67
C ARG A 77 -19.63 3.35 -12.91
N LEU A 78 -20.85 3.67 -12.52
CA LEU A 78 -21.74 2.69 -11.91
C LEU A 78 -22.58 1.97 -12.97
N LEU A 79 -23.04 0.76 -12.67
CA LEU A 79 -23.98 0.02 -13.51
C LEU A 79 -25.28 0.77 -13.77
N SER A 80 -25.64 1.72 -12.91
CA SER A 80 -26.77 2.67 -13.14
C SER A 80 -26.51 3.68 -14.27
N GLY A 81 -25.29 3.71 -14.83
CA GLY A 81 -24.86 4.70 -15.82
C GLY A 81 -24.35 6.03 -15.24
N GLN A 82 -24.41 6.20 -13.92
CA GLN A 82 -23.92 7.39 -13.24
C GLN A 82 -22.38 7.30 -13.01
N GLU A 83 -21.71 8.44 -13.16
CA GLU A 83 -20.33 8.57 -12.69
C GLU A 83 -20.32 8.77 -11.19
N GLN A 84 -19.46 8.02 -10.49
CA GLN A 84 -19.28 8.12 -9.05
C GLN A 84 -17.81 8.31 -8.72
N TRP A 85 -17.53 9.24 -7.84
CA TRP A 85 -16.21 9.43 -7.26
C TRP A 85 -16.08 8.57 -6.01
N ILE A 86 -15.02 7.78 -5.92
CA ILE A 86 -14.70 6.97 -4.75
C ILE A 86 -13.38 7.49 -4.18
N LEU A 87 -13.43 7.96 -2.95
CA LEU A 87 -12.23 8.20 -2.14
C LEU A 87 -11.93 6.95 -1.34
N VAL A 88 -10.81 6.33 -1.62
CA VAL A 88 -10.27 5.27 -0.75
C VAL A 88 -9.27 5.92 0.20
N HIS A 89 -9.68 6.03 1.45
CA HIS A 89 -8.81 6.50 2.52
C HIS A 89 -8.23 5.30 3.26
N LEU A 90 -6.93 5.10 3.15
CA LEU A 90 -6.21 4.03 3.82
C LEU A 90 -5.41 4.60 4.98
N GLU A 91 -5.81 4.28 6.20
CA GLU A 91 -5.08 4.63 7.41
C GLU A 91 -4.11 3.51 7.79
N ILE A 92 -2.81 3.78 7.72
CA ILE A 92 -1.75 2.79 7.96
C ILE A 92 -1.17 2.90 9.39
N GLN A 93 -1.46 3.98 10.10
CA GLN A 93 -0.86 4.23 11.40
C GLN A 93 -1.28 3.21 12.45
N SER A 94 -0.31 2.78 13.22
CA SER A 94 -0.46 1.87 14.37
C SER A 94 -1.02 2.54 15.61
N SER A 95 -1.33 3.84 15.58
CA SER A 95 -1.79 4.62 16.72
C SER A 95 -3.25 5.01 16.60
N TYR A 96 -3.95 4.95 17.73
CA TYR A 96 -5.29 5.51 17.87
C TYR A 96 -5.29 7.01 17.53
N GLU A 97 -6.24 7.42 16.71
CA GLU A 97 -6.47 8.81 16.37
C GLU A 97 -7.94 9.17 16.61
N GLU A 98 -8.19 9.99 17.62
CA GLU A 98 -9.53 10.44 17.97
C GLU A 98 -10.18 11.24 16.84
N ALA A 99 -9.39 12.01 16.12
CA ALA A 99 -9.87 12.87 15.02
C ALA A 99 -10.06 12.14 13.69
N PHE A 100 -9.87 10.81 13.61
CA PHE A 100 -9.94 10.07 12.35
C PHE A 100 -11.25 10.29 11.60
N ALA A 101 -12.40 10.08 12.24
CA ALA A 101 -13.70 10.22 11.59
C ALA A 101 -13.98 11.66 11.12
N SER A 102 -13.66 12.66 11.93
CA SER A 102 -13.82 14.08 11.54
C SER A 102 -12.86 14.48 10.44
N ARG A 103 -11.67 13.89 10.35
CA ARG A 103 -10.74 14.09 9.25
C ARG A 103 -11.28 13.49 7.94
N ILE A 104 -11.85 12.29 7.98
CA ILE A 104 -12.56 11.69 6.85
C ILE A 104 -13.68 12.62 6.34
N SER A 105 -14.46 13.19 7.25
CA SER A 105 -15.50 14.15 6.93
C SER A 105 -14.96 15.40 6.25
N LEU A 106 -13.84 15.92 6.76
CA LEU A 106 -13.20 17.11 6.19
C LEU A 106 -12.72 16.85 4.75
N TYR A 107 -12.11 15.70 4.50
CA TYR A 107 -11.70 15.32 3.14
C TYR A 107 -12.89 15.13 2.20
N ASN A 108 -13.92 14.42 2.65
CA ASN A 108 -15.15 14.25 1.87
C ASN A 108 -15.77 15.61 1.49
N ALA A 109 -15.90 16.52 2.46
CA ALA A 109 -16.40 17.86 2.25
C ALA A 109 -15.50 18.70 1.32
N GLY A 110 -14.17 18.59 1.49
CA GLY A 110 -13.19 19.29 0.65
C GLY A 110 -13.25 18.84 -0.81
N ILE A 111 -13.35 17.54 -1.06
CA ILE A 111 -13.49 17.02 -2.42
C ILE A 111 -14.83 17.45 -3.01
N TYR A 112 -15.92 17.38 -2.24
CA TYR A 112 -17.20 17.88 -2.68
C TYR A 112 -17.15 19.38 -3.07
N TRP A 113 -16.45 20.18 -2.27
CA TRP A 113 -16.29 21.62 -2.55
C TRP A 113 -15.53 21.88 -3.86
N ILE A 114 -14.44 21.15 -4.10
CA ILE A 114 -13.59 21.32 -5.28
C ILE A 114 -14.25 20.73 -6.54
N CYS A 115 -14.75 19.50 -6.44
CA CYS A 115 -15.24 18.74 -7.58
C CYS A 115 -16.74 18.93 -7.85
N GLN A 116 -17.47 19.55 -6.90
CA GLN A 116 -18.93 19.72 -6.93
C GLN A 116 -19.67 18.38 -7.13
N ARG A 117 -19.11 17.29 -6.59
CA ARG A 117 -19.66 15.94 -6.68
C ARG A 117 -19.57 15.24 -5.32
N ARG A 118 -20.60 14.46 -4.99
CA ARG A 118 -20.58 13.63 -3.79
C ARG A 118 -19.57 12.52 -3.96
N VAL A 119 -18.86 12.19 -2.88
CA VAL A 119 -17.81 11.20 -2.85
C VAL A 119 -18.23 10.05 -1.94
N LEU A 120 -18.12 8.83 -2.44
CA LEU A 120 -18.19 7.64 -1.62
C LEU A 120 -16.84 7.46 -0.93
N THR A 121 -16.81 7.55 0.37
CA THR A 121 -15.59 7.37 1.17
C THR A 121 -15.53 5.95 1.72
N LEU A 122 -14.38 5.30 1.55
CA LEU A 122 -14.07 3.98 2.10
C LEU A 122 -12.85 4.13 3.01
N ALA A 123 -12.91 3.59 4.22
CA ALA A 123 -11.79 3.60 5.14
C ALA A 123 -11.19 2.19 5.28
N VAL A 124 -9.86 2.12 5.22
CA VAL A 124 -9.11 0.88 5.44
C VAL A 124 -8.14 1.12 6.59
N LEU A 125 -8.31 0.36 7.66
CA LEU A 125 -7.49 0.46 8.86
C LEU A 125 -6.49 -0.69 8.89
N ALA A 126 -5.21 -0.33 8.88
CA ALA A 126 -4.10 -1.28 8.85
C ALA A 126 -3.36 -1.41 10.21
N ASP A 127 -3.88 -0.78 11.27
CA ASP A 127 -3.31 -0.86 12.61
C ASP A 127 -3.63 -2.19 13.32
N LEU A 128 -2.95 -2.45 14.45
CA LEU A 128 -3.09 -3.70 15.21
C LEU A 128 -4.21 -3.67 16.26
N ARG A 129 -4.94 -2.57 16.43
CA ARG A 129 -5.98 -2.42 17.47
C ARG A 129 -7.34 -2.88 16.97
N ARG A 130 -7.73 -4.12 17.24
CA ARG A 130 -9.01 -4.69 16.80
C ARG A 130 -10.25 -3.90 17.22
N GLY A 131 -10.23 -3.26 18.36
CA GLY A 131 -11.39 -2.50 18.91
C GLY A 131 -11.54 -1.08 18.34
N TRP A 132 -10.62 -0.62 17.49
CA TRP A 132 -10.69 0.70 16.89
C TRP A 132 -11.09 0.62 15.42
N ALA A 133 -12.34 0.91 15.15
CA ALA A 133 -12.90 0.90 13.80
C ALA A 133 -14.03 1.96 13.68
N PRO A 134 -13.71 3.25 13.75
CA PRO A 134 -14.70 4.30 13.60
C PRO A 134 -15.29 4.29 12.19
N ASP A 135 -16.61 4.24 12.08
CA ASP A 135 -17.34 4.17 10.82
C ASP A 135 -18.27 5.37 10.57
N GLU A 136 -18.27 6.34 11.49
CA GLU A 136 -19.07 7.56 11.33
C GLU A 136 -18.43 8.78 12.01
N ASP A 137 -18.69 9.94 11.42
CA ASP A 137 -18.52 11.26 12.06
C ASP A 137 -19.88 11.82 12.36
N LEU A 138 -20.17 12.00 13.65
CA LEU A 138 -21.45 12.49 14.13
C LEU A 138 -21.25 13.75 14.99
N PHE A 139 -21.88 14.84 14.59
CA PHE A 139 -21.98 16.06 15.37
C PHE A 139 -23.44 16.46 15.54
N GLN A 140 -23.88 16.58 16.79
CA GLN A 140 -25.27 16.90 17.11
C GLN A 140 -25.37 17.98 18.19
N VAL A 141 -26.13 19.04 17.90
CA VAL A 141 -26.45 20.08 18.88
C VAL A 141 -27.90 20.50 18.71
N GLY A 142 -28.72 20.20 19.72
CA GLY A 142 -30.16 20.44 19.67
C GLY A 142 -30.80 19.72 18.46
N PRO A 143 -31.56 20.42 17.60
CA PRO A 143 -32.16 19.81 16.42
C PRO A 143 -31.17 19.66 15.24
N PHE A 144 -29.97 20.23 15.35
CA PHE A 144 -28.96 20.13 14.29
C PHE A 144 -28.20 18.81 14.40
N GLU A 145 -28.18 18.04 13.30
CA GLU A 145 -27.38 16.83 13.15
C GLU A 145 -26.57 16.90 11.86
N TYR A 146 -25.26 16.64 11.99
CA TYR A 146 -24.39 16.32 10.87
C TYR A 146 -23.88 14.90 11.07
N ARG A 147 -24.06 14.06 10.05
CA ARG A 147 -23.60 12.67 10.07
C ARG A 147 -23.01 12.28 8.74
N LEU A 148 -21.76 11.81 8.75
CA LEU A 148 -21.16 11.08 7.65
C LEU A 148 -20.87 9.65 8.11
N LYS A 149 -21.57 8.67 7.52
CA LYS A 149 -21.29 7.26 7.73
C LYS A 149 -20.56 6.69 6.52
N PHE A 150 -19.52 5.88 6.76
CA PHE A 150 -18.68 5.32 5.70
C PHE A 150 -18.30 3.86 6.00
N PRO A 151 -18.19 3.01 4.94
CA PRO A 151 -17.72 1.64 5.10
C PRO A 151 -16.26 1.60 5.58
N VAL A 152 -15.99 0.70 6.53
CA VAL A 152 -14.67 0.48 7.11
C VAL A 152 -14.26 -0.97 6.91
N CYS A 153 -13.04 -1.19 6.45
CA CYS A 153 -12.37 -2.47 6.47
C CYS A 153 -11.21 -2.42 7.47
N LYS A 154 -11.19 -3.35 8.43
CA LYS A 154 -10.09 -3.53 9.37
C LYS A 154 -9.23 -4.71 8.92
N LEU A 155 -8.04 -4.46 8.37
CA LEU A 155 -7.23 -5.51 7.74
C LEU A 155 -6.89 -6.66 8.69
N ILE A 156 -6.60 -6.37 9.96
CA ILE A 156 -6.25 -7.41 10.94
C ILE A 156 -7.38 -8.42 11.18
N ASP A 157 -8.64 -8.01 11.01
CA ASP A 157 -9.79 -8.91 11.23
C ASP A 157 -9.94 -9.94 10.11
N HIS A 158 -9.31 -9.71 8.96
CA HIS A 158 -9.30 -10.62 7.81
C HIS A 158 -8.12 -11.60 7.81
N LEU A 159 -7.24 -11.56 8.84
CA LEU A 159 -6.04 -12.38 8.91
C LEU A 159 -6.13 -13.55 9.91
N ASP A 160 -7.30 -13.81 10.47
CA ASP A 160 -7.51 -14.91 11.43
C ASP A 160 -7.60 -16.29 10.76
N THR A 161 -7.79 -16.33 9.44
CA THR A 161 -7.68 -17.53 8.61
C THR A 161 -6.22 -17.81 8.25
N ASP A 162 -5.83 -19.07 8.09
CA ASP A 162 -4.51 -19.40 7.55
C ASP A 162 -4.34 -18.67 6.22
N TRP A 163 -3.25 -17.90 6.07
CA TRP A 163 -2.99 -17.16 4.82
C TRP A 163 -2.94 -18.08 3.60
N ARG A 164 -2.75 -19.38 3.83
CA ARG A 164 -2.78 -20.42 2.79
C ARG A 164 -4.18 -20.72 2.28
N ASP A 165 -5.22 -20.29 2.99
CA ASP A 165 -6.61 -20.45 2.56
C ASP A 165 -7.12 -19.24 1.75
N ASP A 166 -6.40 -18.12 1.78
CA ASP A 166 -6.76 -16.89 1.06
C ASP A 166 -5.57 -16.37 0.25
N TYR A 167 -5.51 -16.78 -0.99
CA TYR A 167 -4.45 -16.47 -1.96
C TYR A 167 -4.70 -15.19 -2.74
N SER A 168 -5.70 -14.39 -2.40
CA SER A 168 -5.96 -13.15 -3.12
C SER A 168 -4.83 -12.13 -2.89
N LEU A 169 -4.47 -11.41 -3.95
CA LEU A 169 -3.45 -10.35 -3.88
C LEU A 169 -3.67 -9.37 -2.73
N PRO A 170 -4.90 -8.85 -2.51
CA PRO A 170 -5.16 -7.95 -1.38
C PRO A 170 -4.91 -8.59 -0.02
N ALA A 171 -5.16 -9.90 0.13
CA ALA A 171 -4.89 -10.61 1.39
C ALA A 171 -3.39 -10.72 1.67
N LEU A 172 -2.58 -11.00 0.65
CA LEU A 172 -1.13 -11.08 0.79
C LEU A 172 -0.53 -9.73 1.17
N LEU A 173 -1.01 -8.63 0.57
CA LEU A 173 -0.58 -7.28 0.91
C LEU A 173 -1.00 -6.87 2.32
N ALA A 174 -2.24 -7.20 2.72
CA ALA A 174 -2.70 -6.99 4.10
C ALA A 174 -1.84 -7.77 5.10
N ARG A 175 -1.47 -9.01 4.76
CA ARG A 175 -0.57 -9.83 5.57
C ARG A 175 0.81 -9.18 5.68
N ALA A 176 1.42 -8.75 4.55
CA ALA A 176 2.71 -8.09 4.56
C ALA A 176 2.70 -6.85 5.47
N GLN A 177 1.66 -6.02 5.39
CA GLN A 177 1.49 -4.83 6.23
C GLN A 177 1.39 -5.18 7.72
N ILE A 178 0.52 -6.11 8.07
CA ILE A 178 0.31 -6.48 9.47
C ILE A 178 1.55 -7.18 10.04
N ASP A 179 2.21 -8.04 9.28
CA ASP A 179 3.44 -8.69 9.71
C ASP A 179 4.60 -7.69 9.85
N ALA A 180 4.68 -6.66 8.98
CA ALA A 180 5.62 -5.56 9.15
C ALA A 180 5.40 -4.80 10.47
N LEU A 181 4.14 -4.52 10.84
CA LEU A 181 3.81 -3.87 12.11
C LEU A 181 4.06 -4.78 13.32
N ARG A 182 3.70 -6.06 13.24
CA ARG A 182 3.91 -7.05 14.33
C ARG A 182 5.38 -7.30 14.63
N THR A 183 6.22 -7.16 13.62
CA THR A 183 7.67 -7.37 13.71
C THR A 183 8.46 -6.08 13.85
N ALA A 184 7.80 -4.97 14.22
CA ALA A 184 8.49 -3.72 14.52
C ALA A 184 9.48 -3.95 15.67
N GLY A 185 10.77 -3.63 15.44
CA GLY A 185 11.86 -3.89 16.38
C GLY A 185 12.34 -5.36 16.45
N ASP A 186 11.72 -6.30 15.73
CA ASP A 186 12.18 -7.70 15.62
C ASP A 186 12.67 -8.01 14.19
N ALA A 187 13.95 -7.74 13.94
CA ALA A 187 14.56 -7.94 12.62
C ALA A 187 14.51 -9.40 12.13
N LEU A 188 14.70 -10.37 13.04
CA LEU A 188 14.64 -11.80 12.68
C LEU A 188 13.21 -12.27 12.46
N GLY A 189 12.26 -11.77 13.24
CA GLY A 189 10.83 -12.04 13.03
C GLY A 189 10.38 -11.49 11.68
N ARG A 190 10.76 -10.24 11.33
CA ARG A 190 10.48 -9.64 10.03
C ARG A 190 11.07 -10.44 8.87
N TYR A 191 12.32 -10.85 8.99
CA TYR A 191 12.96 -11.71 8.01
C TYR A 191 12.18 -13.02 7.78
N ARG A 192 11.80 -13.72 8.87
CA ARG A 192 11.04 -14.97 8.76
C ARG A 192 9.67 -14.74 8.11
N ALA A 193 8.96 -13.68 8.48
CA ALA A 193 7.67 -13.34 7.92
C ALA A 193 7.78 -13.02 6.41
N LYS A 194 8.72 -12.13 6.01
CA LYS A 194 8.98 -11.79 4.61
C LYS A 194 9.37 -13.02 3.79
N ARG A 195 10.30 -13.81 4.31
CA ARG A 195 10.74 -15.07 3.68
C ARG A 195 9.57 -16.01 3.40
N ASN A 196 8.72 -16.25 4.40
CA ASN A 196 7.58 -17.14 4.25
C ASN A 196 6.57 -16.63 3.21
N LEU A 197 6.29 -15.33 3.19
CA LEU A 197 5.44 -14.72 2.18
C LEU A 197 6.04 -14.87 0.78
N VAL A 198 7.30 -14.49 0.60
CA VAL A 198 7.97 -14.48 -0.71
C VAL A 198 8.09 -15.88 -1.28
N LEU A 199 8.61 -16.85 -0.50
CA LEU A 199 8.75 -18.23 -0.98
C LEU A 199 7.38 -18.92 -1.17
N GLY A 200 6.37 -18.54 -0.39
CA GLY A 200 5.01 -19.03 -0.55
C GLY A 200 4.34 -18.61 -1.86
N LEU A 201 4.75 -17.48 -2.47
CA LEU A 201 4.16 -17.02 -3.75
C LEU A 201 4.30 -18.05 -4.87
N TYR A 202 5.37 -18.84 -4.88
CA TYR A 202 5.63 -19.84 -5.92
C TYR A 202 4.68 -21.05 -5.84
N ASP A 203 4.07 -21.29 -4.70
CA ASP A 203 3.15 -22.41 -4.49
C ASP A 203 1.67 -22.02 -4.77
N LEU A 204 1.40 -20.75 -5.05
CA LEU A 204 0.04 -20.21 -5.19
C LEU A 204 -0.50 -20.19 -6.62
N GLY A 205 0.29 -20.66 -7.59
CA GLY A 205 -0.13 -20.72 -8.99
C GLY A 205 -0.18 -19.36 -9.70
N TYR A 206 0.45 -18.34 -9.15
CA TYR A 206 0.62 -17.05 -9.79
C TYR A 206 1.53 -17.14 -11.01
N THR A 207 1.26 -16.27 -11.99
CA THR A 207 2.19 -16.09 -13.11
C THR A 207 3.48 -15.43 -12.64
N GLU A 208 4.56 -15.61 -13.40
CA GLU A 208 5.84 -14.95 -13.16
C GLU A 208 5.69 -13.44 -12.92
N GLN A 209 4.90 -12.77 -13.75
CA GLN A 209 4.67 -11.34 -13.61
C GLN A 209 3.97 -10.97 -12.29
N GLN A 210 2.95 -11.73 -11.89
CA GLN A 210 2.26 -11.52 -10.63
C GLN A 210 3.18 -11.74 -9.42
N VAL A 211 4.01 -12.79 -9.44
CA VAL A 211 5.00 -13.02 -8.38
C VAL A 211 5.95 -11.84 -8.25
N ARG A 212 6.44 -11.29 -9.35
CA ARG A 212 7.31 -10.11 -9.35
C ARG A 212 6.63 -8.88 -8.78
N GLU A 213 5.41 -8.60 -9.21
CA GLU A 213 4.65 -7.43 -8.76
C GLU A 213 4.36 -7.50 -7.26
N ILE A 214 3.96 -8.66 -6.77
CA ILE A 214 3.72 -8.87 -5.33
C ILE A 214 5.04 -8.76 -4.55
N PHE A 215 6.10 -9.40 -5.04
CA PHE A 215 7.42 -9.32 -4.40
C PHE A 215 7.87 -7.88 -4.21
N LEU A 216 7.78 -7.05 -5.24
CA LEU A 216 8.17 -5.64 -5.16
C LEU A 216 7.38 -4.88 -4.09
N LEU A 217 6.09 -5.15 -3.94
CA LEU A 217 5.25 -4.52 -2.93
C LEU A 217 5.57 -5.03 -1.52
N VAL A 218 5.75 -6.35 -1.37
CA VAL A 218 6.17 -6.96 -0.10
C VAL A 218 7.56 -6.47 0.31
N ASP A 219 8.48 -6.37 -0.63
CA ASP A 219 9.83 -5.85 -0.41
C ASP A 219 9.79 -4.40 0.07
N TRP A 220 8.95 -3.57 -0.56
CA TRP A 220 8.74 -2.19 -0.17
C TRP A 220 8.11 -2.05 1.23
N MET A 221 7.14 -2.93 1.59
CA MET A 221 6.46 -2.90 2.89
C MET A 221 7.32 -3.48 4.03
N MET A 222 8.15 -4.47 3.74
CA MET A 222 8.89 -5.25 4.74
C MET A 222 10.41 -5.08 4.57
N HIS A 223 10.91 -3.86 4.74
CA HIS A 223 12.35 -3.61 4.67
C HIS A 223 13.13 -4.43 5.70
N LEU A 224 14.23 -5.03 5.27
CA LEU A 224 15.15 -5.77 6.11
C LEU A 224 16.47 -5.01 6.26
N ARG A 225 17.23 -5.37 7.29
CA ARG A 225 18.63 -4.97 7.39
C ARG A 225 19.44 -5.59 6.24
N ILE A 226 20.48 -4.91 5.81
CA ILE A 226 21.29 -5.29 4.64
C ILE A 226 21.82 -6.74 4.72
N ASP A 227 22.21 -7.20 5.91
CA ASP A 227 22.69 -8.56 6.14
C ASP A 227 21.59 -9.61 5.91
N LEU A 228 20.38 -9.35 6.42
CA LEU A 228 19.21 -10.22 6.26
C LEU A 228 18.65 -10.17 4.84
N GLU A 229 18.70 -9.00 4.19
CA GLU A 229 18.30 -8.85 2.78
C GLU A 229 19.20 -9.72 1.88
N LYS A 230 20.52 -9.63 2.06
CA LYS A 230 21.47 -10.47 1.33
C LYS A 230 21.29 -11.98 1.59
N GLN A 231 20.86 -12.33 2.81
CA GLN A 231 20.55 -13.71 3.14
C GLN A 231 19.28 -14.17 2.39
N LEU A 232 18.22 -13.35 2.41
CA LEU A 232 16.97 -13.65 1.72
C LEU A 232 17.18 -13.78 0.21
N THR A 233 17.94 -12.87 -0.40
CA THR A 233 18.29 -12.92 -1.83
C THR A 233 18.98 -14.24 -2.19
N ARG A 234 19.94 -14.70 -1.39
CA ARG A 234 20.60 -16.01 -1.61
C ARG A 234 19.62 -17.17 -1.53
N GLU A 235 18.74 -17.17 -0.53
CA GLU A 235 17.73 -18.23 -0.38
C GLU A 235 16.72 -18.24 -1.54
N ILE A 236 16.35 -17.07 -2.07
CA ILE A 236 15.49 -16.95 -3.26
C ILE A 236 16.20 -17.54 -4.48
N VAL A 237 17.47 -17.21 -4.71
CA VAL A 237 18.27 -17.75 -5.83
C VAL A 237 18.32 -19.27 -5.75
N GLU A 238 18.71 -19.83 -4.61
CA GLU A 238 18.79 -21.30 -4.41
C GLU A 238 17.43 -21.97 -4.63
N PHE A 239 16.36 -21.35 -4.15
CA PHE A 239 15.01 -21.86 -4.27
C PHE A 239 14.52 -21.86 -5.74
N GLU A 240 14.78 -20.77 -6.48
CA GLU A 240 14.43 -20.64 -7.88
C GLU A 240 15.24 -21.59 -8.77
N GLU A 241 16.52 -21.76 -8.50
CA GLU A 241 17.39 -22.72 -9.21
C GLU A 241 16.89 -24.15 -9.02
N ALA A 242 16.55 -24.53 -7.78
CA ALA A 242 16.04 -25.86 -7.48
C ALA A 242 14.72 -26.18 -8.19
N ARG A 243 13.86 -25.17 -8.36
CA ARG A 243 12.55 -25.28 -9.02
C ARG A 243 12.57 -24.97 -10.52
N LYS A 244 13.66 -24.43 -11.04
CA LYS A 244 13.79 -23.91 -12.41
C LYS A 244 12.76 -22.82 -12.74
N MET A 245 12.50 -21.95 -11.77
CA MET A 245 11.49 -20.87 -11.84
C MET A 245 12.13 -19.51 -11.51
N PRO A 246 12.94 -18.91 -12.40
CA PRO A 246 13.69 -17.68 -12.12
C PRO A 246 12.79 -16.43 -12.21
N TYR A 247 11.81 -16.32 -11.34
CA TYR A 247 10.82 -15.24 -11.38
C TYR A 247 11.35 -13.93 -10.81
N ILE A 248 11.88 -13.95 -9.59
CA ILE A 248 12.34 -12.75 -8.88
C ILE A 248 13.77 -12.39 -9.30
N THR A 249 14.68 -13.35 -9.35
CA THR A 249 16.09 -13.12 -9.65
C THR A 249 16.32 -12.55 -11.05
N SER A 250 15.40 -12.76 -11.97
CA SER A 250 15.46 -12.12 -13.29
C SER A 250 15.26 -10.60 -13.19
N VAL A 251 14.44 -10.09 -12.25
CA VAL A 251 14.22 -8.65 -12.04
C VAL A 251 15.49 -7.97 -11.52
N GLU A 252 16.17 -8.58 -10.56
CA GLU A 252 17.42 -8.06 -10.02
C GLU A 252 18.50 -7.99 -11.10
N ARG A 253 18.68 -9.04 -11.88
CA ARG A 253 19.62 -9.05 -13.04
C ARG A 253 19.31 -7.96 -14.05
N PHE A 254 18.02 -7.70 -14.36
CA PHE A 254 17.64 -6.62 -15.26
C PHE A 254 17.78 -5.22 -14.63
N ALA A 255 17.63 -5.10 -13.30
CA ALA A 255 17.83 -3.83 -12.60
C ALA A 255 19.34 -3.49 -12.51
N GLU A 256 20.20 -4.48 -12.20
CA GLU A 256 21.65 -4.35 -12.21
C GLU A 256 22.17 -4.00 -13.60
N ALA A 257 21.78 -4.73 -14.63
CA ALA A 257 22.17 -4.46 -16.02
C ALA A 257 21.75 -3.04 -16.47
N ARG A 258 20.56 -2.56 -16.07
CA ARG A 258 20.13 -1.17 -16.34
C ARG A 258 20.87 -0.16 -15.50
N GLY A 259 21.22 -0.48 -14.25
CA GLY A 259 22.03 0.35 -13.37
C GLY A 259 23.46 0.51 -13.92
N GLU A 260 24.09 -0.58 -14.32
CA GLU A 260 25.40 -0.59 -14.96
C GLU A 260 25.41 0.20 -16.27
N ALA A 261 24.43 -0.03 -17.16
CA ALA A 261 24.31 0.71 -18.41
C ALA A 261 24.12 2.22 -18.21
N ARG A 262 23.35 2.63 -17.17
CA ARG A 262 23.20 4.04 -16.79
C ARG A 262 24.48 4.61 -16.15
N GLY A 263 25.16 3.82 -15.34
CA GLY A 263 26.45 4.17 -14.75
C GLY A 263 27.52 4.38 -15.81
N GLU A 264 27.64 3.46 -16.77
CA GLU A 264 28.55 3.58 -17.91
C GLU A 264 28.24 4.80 -18.80
N ALA A 265 26.95 5.03 -19.12
CA ALA A 265 26.55 6.21 -19.90
C ALA A 265 26.90 7.52 -19.20
N ARG A 266 26.68 7.63 -17.88
CA ARG A 266 27.10 8.79 -17.07
C ARG A 266 28.61 8.94 -17.00
N GLY A 267 29.34 7.82 -16.83
CA GLY A 267 30.80 7.81 -16.82
C GLY A 267 31.39 8.29 -18.16
N ARG A 268 30.87 7.82 -19.28
CA ARG A 268 31.31 8.27 -20.64
C ARG A 268 31.00 9.75 -20.88
N THR A 269 29.86 10.26 -20.43
CA THR A 269 29.52 11.68 -20.54
C THR A 269 30.42 12.55 -19.68
N SER A 270 30.78 12.10 -18.46
CA SER A 270 31.68 12.79 -17.57
C SER A 270 33.12 12.86 -18.14
N VAL A 271 33.62 11.75 -18.73
CA VAL A 271 34.92 11.71 -19.38
C VAL A 271 34.96 12.61 -20.61
N LEU A 272 33.93 12.61 -21.45
CA LEU A 272 33.85 13.50 -22.61
C LEU A 272 33.81 14.98 -22.22
N LEU A 273 33.10 15.34 -21.16
CA LEU A 273 33.05 16.71 -20.63
C LEU A 273 34.39 17.14 -20.03
N SER A 274 35.15 16.23 -19.42
CA SER A 274 36.48 16.52 -18.89
C SER A 274 37.57 16.64 -19.97
N GLN A 275 37.35 16.13 -21.18
CA GLN A 275 38.26 16.26 -22.33
C GLN A 275 37.99 17.50 -23.17
N LEU A 276 36.84 18.18 -22.93
CA LEU A 276 36.42 19.41 -23.63
C LEU A 276 36.67 20.67 -22.79
N ALA A 277 37.14 20.53 -21.54
CA ALA A 277 37.54 21.61 -20.65
C ALA A 277 39.06 21.74 -20.60
#